data_ae9c8eac50ab4d5b0b816e6fba979062
#
_entry.id   ae9c8eac50ab4d5b0b816e6fba979062
#
_cell.length_a   1.000
_cell.length_b   1.000
_cell.length_c   1.000
_cell.angle_alpha   90.00
_cell.angle_beta   90.00
_cell.angle_gamma   90.00
#
_symmetry.space_group_name_H-M   'P 1'
#
loop_
_entity.id
_entity.type
_entity.pdbx_description
1 polymer ?
#
loop_
_entity_poly.entity_id
_entity_poly.type
_entity_poly.pdbx_seq_one_letter_code
_entity_poly.pdbx_strand_id
1 'polypeptide(L)'
;MPLGEHFLQSGEATSRAFLDLPEIQMELFRAVYEVNPNIVVVLFNGRPLDLREISQKAKAILEVWLPGTEGGHAILDVLTGKTAPQGKLPMSFPYCVGQLPVSYNHFATGRPVGPNADPRFSSKYTDIPNEPLYPFGFGLSYTDFSVSGVSLSDTVLGEDSGTNGLQASVEVENTGSFAGTETIQLYLQDVTASVVRPVKELKGFRKVTLQPGEKKTVSFPITPDMLAFTRADGSFGSEPGLFRIMIGNSSAVSEYAEFTLE
;
A
#
# COMPACT_ATOMS: atom_id res chain seq x y z
N MET A 1 -15.03 14.18 13.31
CA MET A 1 -16.32 14.01 12.57
C MET A 1 -16.39 12.57 12.09
N PRO A 2 -17.32 11.72 12.57
CA PRO A 2 -17.58 10.40 12.03
C PRO A 2 -18.33 10.53 10.70
N LEU A 3 -17.88 9.83 9.68
CA LEU A 3 -18.50 9.69 8.35
C LEU A 3 -18.45 8.22 7.94
N GLY A 4 -19.30 7.80 7.04
CA GLY A 4 -19.22 6.43 6.53
C GLY A 4 -20.48 5.92 5.86
N GLU A 5 -20.46 4.65 5.51
CA GLU A 5 -21.57 3.95 4.90
C GLU A 5 -22.42 3.24 5.95
N HIS A 6 -23.73 3.26 5.75
CA HIS A 6 -24.67 2.46 6.53
C HIS A 6 -24.52 0.97 6.16
N PHE A 7 -24.81 0.05 7.09
CA PHE A 7 -24.65 -1.40 6.87
C PHE A 7 -25.45 -1.93 5.68
N LEU A 8 -26.55 -1.27 5.29
CA LEU A 8 -27.32 -1.60 4.08
C LEU A 8 -26.67 -1.08 2.77
N GLN A 9 -25.57 -0.33 2.86
CA GLN A 9 -24.85 0.19 1.71
C GLN A 9 -23.53 -0.56 1.45
N SER A 10 -22.99 -1.20 2.50
CA SER A 10 -21.74 -1.95 2.43
C SER A 10 -21.81 -3.12 3.43
N GLY A 11 -22.25 -4.29 3.00
CA GLY A 11 -22.39 -5.46 3.86
C GLY A 11 -22.84 -6.68 3.06
N GLU A 12 -23.27 -7.71 3.78
CA GLU A 12 -23.77 -8.93 3.15
C GLU A 12 -24.98 -8.65 2.27
N ALA A 13 -24.97 -9.20 1.06
CA ALA A 13 -26.03 -9.03 0.04
C ALA A 13 -26.31 -7.57 -0.35
N THR A 14 -25.42 -6.64 -0.04
CA THR A 14 -25.55 -5.22 -0.42
C THR A 14 -24.33 -4.76 -1.19
N SER A 15 -24.55 -4.00 -2.28
CA SER A 15 -23.51 -3.44 -3.12
C SER A 15 -23.96 -2.13 -3.73
N ARG A 16 -23.06 -1.14 -3.77
CA ARG A 16 -23.26 0.13 -4.48
C ARG A 16 -22.27 0.24 -5.63
N ALA A 17 -22.75 0.73 -6.78
CA ALA A 17 -21.93 0.97 -7.95
C ALA A 17 -21.03 2.21 -7.78
N PHE A 18 -21.50 3.22 -7.02
CA PHE A 18 -20.76 4.44 -6.74
C PHE A 18 -20.01 4.32 -5.42
N LEU A 19 -18.88 5.05 -5.33
CA LEU A 19 -17.99 5.05 -4.16
C LEU A 19 -18.17 6.27 -3.26
N ASP A 20 -19.17 7.11 -3.56
CA ASP A 20 -19.39 8.35 -2.81
C ASP A 20 -19.92 8.08 -1.40
N LEU A 21 -19.50 8.88 -0.46
CA LEU A 21 -20.17 9.01 0.83
C LEU A 21 -21.61 9.53 0.62
N PRO A 22 -22.56 9.25 1.54
CA PRO A 22 -23.89 9.84 1.48
C PRO A 22 -23.84 11.35 1.37
N GLU A 23 -24.57 11.96 0.40
CA GLU A 23 -24.46 13.39 0.11
C GLU A 23 -24.75 14.26 1.33
N ILE A 24 -25.73 13.88 2.16
CA ILE A 24 -26.03 14.61 3.40
C ILE A 24 -24.84 14.70 4.36
N GLN A 25 -23.96 13.68 4.38
CA GLN A 25 -22.73 13.71 5.18
C GLN A 25 -21.71 14.66 4.55
N MET A 26 -21.63 14.72 3.23
CA MET A 26 -20.75 15.64 2.52
C MET A 26 -21.23 17.09 2.65
N GLU A 27 -22.53 17.35 2.63
CA GLU A 27 -23.11 18.66 2.95
C GLU A 27 -22.73 19.10 4.36
N LEU A 28 -22.88 18.21 5.36
CA LEU A 28 -22.45 18.47 6.73
C LEU A 28 -20.95 18.76 6.81
N PHE A 29 -20.11 17.97 6.13
CA PHE A 29 -18.67 18.17 6.11
C PHE A 29 -18.32 19.56 5.56
N ARG A 30 -18.91 19.97 4.44
CA ARG A 30 -18.70 21.29 3.82
C ARG A 30 -19.16 22.42 4.75
N ALA A 31 -20.35 22.31 5.35
CA ALA A 31 -20.88 23.33 6.25
C ALA A 31 -20.01 23.50 7.52
N VAL A 32 -19.50 22.42 8.08
CA VAL A 32 -18.58 22.49 9.23
C VAL A 32 -17.23 23.04 8.80
N TYR A 33 -16.72 22.68 7.62
CA TYR A 33 -15.45 23.17 7.10
C TYR A 33 -15.44 24.70 6.93
N GLU A 34 -16.54 25.29 6.50
CA GLU A 34 -16.68 26.76 6.36
C GLU A 34 -16.49 27.51 7.69
N VAL A 35 -16.88 26.92 8.82
CA VAL A 35 -16.78 27.56 10.13
C VAL A 35 -15.57 27.08 10.93
N ASN A 36 -15.07 25.88 10.66
CA ASN A 36 -13.90 25.32 11.32
C ASN A 36 -13.18 24.31 10.40
N PRO A 37 -12.08 24.73 9.76
CA PRO A 37 -11.31 23.85 8.86
C PRO A 37 -10.45 22.81 9.59
N ASN A 38 -10.40 22.81 10.94
CA ASN A 38 -9.63 21.84 11.71
C ASN A 38 -10.45 20.56 11.93
N ILE A 39 -10.73 19.83 10.86
CA ILE A 39 -11.54 18.61 10.89
C ILE A 39 -10.62 17.39 10.86
N VAL A 40 -10.84 16.46 11.80
CA VAL A 40 -10.39 15.08 11.70
C VAL A 40 -11.59 14.22 11.31
N VAL A 41 -11.50 13.50 10.21
CA VAL A 41 -12.53 12.54 9.77
C VAL A 41 -12.21 11.16 10.35
N VAL A 42 -13.21 10.52 10.94
CA VAL A 42 -13.16 9.10 11.34
C VAL A 42 -14.10 8.36 10.40
N LEU A 43 -13.53 7.54 9.53
CA LEU A 43 -14.24 6.92 8.41
C LEU A 43 -14.64 5.48 8.73
N PHE A 44 -15.95 5.22 8.69
CA PHE A 44 -16.54 3.89 8.90
C PHE A 44 -17.09 3.35 7.59
N ASN A 45 -16.45 2.34 7.02
CA ASN A 45 -16.84 1.78 5.72
C ASN A 45 -16.34 0.34 5.56
N GLY A 46 -16.94 -0.40 4.65
CA GLY A 46 -16.53 -1.78 4.34
C GLY A 46 -15.71 -1.90 3.05
N ARG A 47 -15.46 -0.80 2.34
CA ARG A 47 -14.76 -0.75 1.04
C ARG A 47 -14.13 0.62 0.83
N PRO A 48 -13.09 0.75 -0.04
CA PRO A 48 -12.54 2.05 -0.40
C PRO A 48 -13.60 2.98 -1.02
N LEU A 49 -13.60 4.23 -0.57
CA LEU A 49 -14.54 5.26 -1.03
C LEU A 49 -13.80 6.35 -1.80
N ASP A 50 -14.55 7.16 -2.55
CA ASP A 50 -14.04 8.40 -3.16
C ASP A 50 -13.85 9.46 -2.07
N LEU A 51 -12.59 9.69 -1.72
CA LEU A 51 -12.22 10.61 -0.65
C LEU A 51 -11.54 11.88 -1.18
N ARG A 52 -11.62 12.18 -2.47
CA ARG A 52 -10.90 13.32 -3.10
C ARG A 52 -11.13 14.64 -2.36
N GLU A 53 -12.37 15.00 -2.09
CA GLU A 53 -12.69 16.27 -1.41
C GLU A 53 -12.21 16.24 0.05
N ILE A 54 -12.45 15.14 0.76
CA ILE A 54 -12.04 14.99 2.16
C ILE A 54 -10.52 15.01 2.28
N SER A 55 -9.80 14.32 1.38
CA SER A 55 -8.34 14.26 1.41
C SER A 55 -7.66 15.62 1.24
N GLN A 56 -8.30 16.55 0.55
CA GLN A 56 -7.79 17.90 0.34
C GLN A 56 -8.10 18.88 1.48
N LYS A 57 -9.19 18.63 2.21
CA LYS A 57 -9.73 19.57 3.19
C LYS A 57 -9.51 19.14 4.65
N ALA A 58 -9.67 17.84 4.95
CA ALA A 58 -9.49 17.33 6.31
C ALA A 58 -8.03 17.41 6.76
N LYS A 59 -7.79 17.71 8.03
CA LYS A 59 -6.45 17.72 8.64
C LYS A 59 -5.90 16.30 8.85
N ALA A 60 -6.80 15.34 9.09
CA ALA A 60 -6.46 13.93 9.17
C ALA A 60 -7.69 13.08 8.81
N ILE A 61 -7.43 11.87 8.31
CA ILE A 61 -8.44 10.84 8.09
C ILE A 61 -8.00 9.61 8.86
N LEU A 62 -8.84 9.15 9.77
CA LEU A 62 -8.66 7.88 10.49
C LEU A 62 -9.59 6.85 9.85
N GLU A 63 -9.02 5.92 9.07
CA GLU A 63 -9.75 4.82 8.48
C GLU A 63 -9.92 3.71 9.52
N VAL A 64 -11.15 3.43 9.93
CA VAL A 64 -11.43 2.46 10.98
C VAL A 64 -12.18 1.23 10.49
N TRP A 65 -12.58 1.19 9.23
CA TRP A 65 -13.36 0.09 8.66
C TRP A 65 -14.59 -0.22 9.52
N LEU A 66 -14.73 -1.47 9.95
CA LEU A 66 -15.75 -1.97 10.87
C LEU A 66 -15.08 -2.38 12.18
N PRO A 67 -14.83 -1.43 13.11
CA PRO A 67 -13.88 -1.60 14.22
C PRO A 67 -14.38 -2.53 15.35
N GLY A 68 -15.64 -2.98 15.29
CA GLY A 68 -16.20 -3.87 16.30
C GLY A 68 -16.49 -3.19 17.66
N THR A 69 -16.69 -4.02 18.68
CA THR A 69 -17.18 -3.59 20.01
C THR A 69 -16.24 -2.61 20.72
N GLU A 70 -14.93 -2.86 20.65
CA GLU A 70 -13.90 -2.01 21.31
C GLU A 70 -13.43 -0.83 20.43
N GLY A 71 -14.06 -0.64 19.26
CA GLY A 71 -13.67 0.40 18.31
C GLY A 71 -13.67 1.81 18.88
N GLY A 72 -14.63 2.13 19.74
CA GLY A 72 -14.70 3.46 20.39
C GLY A 72 -13.47 3.76 21.25
N HIS A 73 -13.01 2.81 22.04
CA HIS A 73 -11.79 2.95 22.86
C HIS A 73 -10.54 3.07 21.98
N ALA A 74 -10.41 2.22 20.96
CA ALA A 74 -9.27 2.25 20.05
C ALA A 74 -9.18 3.59 19.27
N ILE A 75 -10.31 4.09 18.77
CA ILE A 75 -10.40 5.39 18.10
C ILE A 75 -9.98 6.52 19.05
N LEU A 76 -10.48 6.52 20.28
CA LEU A 76 -10.13 7.53 21.29
C LEU A 76 -8.64 7.50 21.61
N ASP A 77 -8.06 6.32 21.82
CA ASP A 77 -6.64 6.15 22.12
C ASP A 77 -5.74 6.72 21.00
N VAL A 78 -6.14 6.52 19.74
CA VAL A 78 -5.46 7.13 18.59
C VAL A 78 -5.67 8.65 18.59
N LEU A 79 -6.92 9.15 18.63
CA LEU A 79 -7.21 10.58 18.53
C LEU A 79 -6.59 11.42 19.64
N THR A 80 -6.38 10.83 20.83
CA THR A 80 -5.74 11.51 21.97
C THR A 80 -4.22 11.33 22.02
N GLY A 81 -3.65 10.59 21.09
CA GLY A 81 -2.20 10.34 21.05
C GLY A 81 -1.70 9.33 22.09
N LYS A 82 -2.60 8.62 22.77
CA LYS A 82 -2.21 7.55 23.70
C LYS A 82 -1.55 6.37 22.97
N THR A 83 -1.99 6.12 21.72
CA THR A 83 -1.41 5.12 20.83
C THR A 83 -1.20 5.72 19.46
N ALA A 84 0.01 5.59 18.91
CA ALA A 84 0.28 5.98 17.54
C ALA A 84 -0.36 4.99 16.55
N PRO A 85 -0.98 5.48 15.46
CA PRO A 85 -1.48 4.59 14.40
C PRO A 85 -0.32 3.82 13.77
N GLN A 86 -0.54 2.55 13.50
CA GLN A 86 0.44 1.61 12.91
C GLN A 86 -0.19 0.67 11.89
N GLY A 87 -1.46 0.88 11.57
CA GLY A 87 -2.18 0.13 10.54
C GLY A 87 -1.78 0.60 9.15
N LYS A 88 -1.90 -0.31 8.18
CA LYS A 88 -1.70 -0.04 6.75
C LYS A 88 -2.93 -0.45 5.97
N LEU A 89 -3.25 0.29 4.90
CA LEU A 89 -4.39 -0.01 4.05
C LEU A 89 -4.23 -1.38 3.38
N PRO A 90 -5.21 -2.29 3.52
CA PRO A 90 -5.17 -3.61 2.90
C PRO A 90 -5.61 -3.59 1.43
N MET A 91 -5.97 -2.43 0.91
CA MET A 91 -6.35 -2.19 -0.49
C MET A 91 -6.12 -0.74 -0.87
N SER A 92 -6.00 -0.46 -2.17
CA SER A 92 -5.84 0.90 -2.69
C SER A 92 -7.17 1.66 -2.62
N PHE A 93 -7.11 2.95 -2.32
CA PHE A 93 -8.25 3.87 -2.45
C PHE A 93 -8.17 4.58 -3.80
N PRO A 94 -9.17 4.45 -4.68
CA PRO A 94 -9.18 5.11 -5.98
C PRO A 94 -9.47 6.62 -5.86
N TYR A 95 -9.16 7.36 -6.91
CA TYR A 95 -9.67 8.72 -7.05
C TYR A 95 -11.18 8.73 -7.28
N CYS A 96 -11.69 7.79 -8.09
CA CYS A 96 -13.12 7.68 -8.40
C CYS A 96 -13.44 6.27 -8.91
N VAL A 97 -14.73 5.98 -9.05
CA VAL A 97 -15.22 4.67 -9.56
C VAL A 97 -14.67 4.32 -10.94
N GLY A 98 -14.40 5.31 -11.79
CA GLY A 98 -13.85 5.09 -13.14
C GLY A 98 -12.42 4.54 -13.15
N GLN A 99 -11.69 4.60 -12.03
CA GLN A 99 -10.34 4.06 -11.90
C GLN A 99 -10.34 2.55 -11.56
N LEU A 100 -11.47 1.97 -11.17
CA LEU A 100 -11.53 0.56 -10.79
C LEU A 100 -11.43 -0.39 -12.00
N PRO A 101 -10.71 -1.52 -11.85
CA PRO A 101 -9.92 -1.95 -10.68
C PRO A 101 -8.58 -1.22 -10.57
N VAL A 102 -8.19 -0.83 -9.34
CA VAL A 102 -6.92 -0.12 -9.05
C VAL A 102 -6.02 -0.97 -8.14
N SER A 103 -5.69 -2.16 -8.60
CA SER A 103 -4.85 -3.10 -7.85
C SER A 103 -3.37 -2.73 -7.96
N TYR A 104 -2.61 -2.80 -6.85
CA TYR A 104 -1.17 -2.57 -6.85
C TYR A 104 -0.39 -3.60 -7.66
N ASN A 105 -0.94 -4.82 -7.78
CA ASN A 105 -0.37 -5.96 -8.49
C ASN A 105 -0.98 -6.17 -9.87
N HIS A 106 -1.35 -5.09 -10.55
CA HIS A 106 -1.87 -5.16 -11.91
C HIS A 106 -0.82 -5.70 -12.91
N PHE A 107 -1.26 -6.16 -14.05
CA PHE A 107 -0.37 -6.54 -15.14
C PHE A 107 0.17 -5.30 -15.86
N ALA A 108 1.40 -5.43 -16.38
CA ALA A 108 1.97 -4.39 -17.24
C ALA A 108 1.13 -4.22 -18.52
N THR A 109 0.90 -2.97 -18.93
CA THR A 109 0.32 -2.68 -20.23
C THR A 109 1.41 -2.71 -21.30
N GLY A 110 1.02 -2.89 -22.57
CA GLY A 110 1.98 -2.80 -23.68
C GLY A 110 2.59 -1.41 -23.91
N ARG A 111 2.03 -0.37 -23.22
CA ARG A 111 2.48 1.04 -23.34
C ARG A 111 2.45 1.69 -21.96
N PRO A 112 3.30 1.27 -21.02
CA PRO A 112 3.33 1.85 -19.69
C PRO A 112 3.78 3.31 -19.74
N VAL A 113 3.34 4.10 -18.76
CA VAL A 113 3.90 5.43 -18.52
C VAL A 113 5.32 5.25 -17.96
N GLY A 114 6.27 6.04 -18.44
CA GLY A 114 7.64 6.00 -17.95
C GLY A 114 8.51 7.08 -18.60
N PRO A 115 9.75 7.26 -18.16
CA PRO A 115 10.62 8.35 -18.59
C PRO A 115 10.94 8.30 -20.11
N ASN A 116 10.88 7.12 -20.71
CA ASN A 116 11.14 6.92 -22.15
C ASN A 116 9.86 6.69 -22.97
N ALA A 117 8.68 6.81 -22.35
CA ALA A 117 7.42 6.58 -23.02
C ALA A 117 6.97 7.83 -23.81
N ASP A 118 6.43 7.66 -25.02
CA ASP A 118 5.74 8.77 -25.70
C ASP A 118 4.42 9.04 -24.96
N PRO A 119 4.26 10.22 -24.35
CA PRO A 119 3.07 10.52 -23.55
C PRO A 119 1.77 10.52 -24.38
N ARG A 120 1.84 10.59 -25.70
CA ARG A 120 0.67 10.54 -26.59
C ARG A 120 0.09 9.14 -26.72
N PHE A 121 0.94 8.11 -26.53
CA PHE A 121 0.59 6.71 -26.77
C PHE A 121 0.71 5.85 -25.48
N SER A 122 0.98 6.47 -24.34
CA SER A 122 1.03 5.78 -23.06
C SER A 122 -0.37 5.50 -22.52
N SER A 123 -0.52 4.38 -21.80
CA SER A 123 -1.76 4.01 -21.12
C SER A 123 -1.94 4.88 -19.87
N LYS A 124 -2.73 5.94 -19.98
CA LYS A 124 -2.97 6.89 -18.88
C LYS A 124 -4.36 7.50 -18.93
N TYR A 125 -4.83 7.93 -17.77
CA TYR A 125 -5.96 8.85 -17.69
C TYR A 125 -5.54 10.25 -18.12
N THR A 126 -6.48 11.06 -18.59
CA THR A 126 -6.24 12.43 -19.00
C THR A 126 -6.65 13.47 -17.95
N ASP A 127 -7.42 13.04 -16.97
CA ASP A 127 -8.11 13.89 -15.98
C ASP A 127 -7.78 13.54 -14.52
N ILE A 128 -7.21 12.35 -14.27
CA ILE A 128 -6.74 11.90 -12.96
C ILE A 128 -5.37 11.22 -13.09
N PRO A 129 -4.58 11.08 -12.02
CA PRO A 129 -3.38 10.23 -12.00
C PRO A 129 -3.71 8.76 -12.27
N ASN A 130 -2.74 8.00 -12.78
CA ASN A 130 -2.86 6.55 -12.87
C ASN A 130 -2.74 5.87 -11.50
N GLU A 131 -1.94 6.47 -10.62
CA GLU A 131 -1.75 6.02 -9.24
C GLU A 131 -3.05 6.21 -8.45
N PRO A 132 -3.33 5.35 -7.46
CA PRO A 132 -4.48 5.54 -6.58
C PRO A 132 -4.33 6.77 -5.68
N LEU A 133 -5.43 7.27 -5.12
CA LEU A 133 -5.43 8.33 -4.12
C LEU A 133 -4.60 7.93 -2.89
N TYR A 134 -4.81 6.71 -2.41
CA TYR A 134 -3.95 6.08 -1.40
C TYR A 134 -3.59 4.66 -1.85
N PRO A 135 -2.30 4.34 -1.96
CA PRO A 135 -1.87 3.02 -2.43
C PRO A 135 -2.09 1.93 -1.39
N PHE A 136 -2.13 0.68 -1.82
CA PHE A 136 -2.06 -0.48 -0.94
C PHE A 136 -0.84 -0.36 0.01
N GLY A 137 -1.02 -0.72 1.26
CA GLY A 137 0.03 -0.66 2.27
C GLY A 137 0.32 0.75 2.81
N PHE A 138 -0.35 1.80 2.34
CA PHE A 138 -0.21 3.16 2.86
C PHE A 138 -0.77 3.29 4.28
N GLY A 139 -0.14 4.14 5.09
CA GLY A 139 -0.61 4.54 6.41
C GLY A 139 0.44 5.40 7.11
N LEU A 140 0.00 6.46 7.75
CA LEU A 140 0.83 7.40 8.50
C LEU A 140 0.87 7.03 9.99
N SER A 141 1.87 7.54 10.69
CA SER A 141 2.00 7.46 12.14
C SER A 141 2.09 8.86 12.74
N TYR A 142 2.34 8.98 14.04
CA TYR A 142 2.64 10.26 14.70
C TYR A 142 4.14 10.57 14.69
N THR A 143 4.93 9.76 14.03
CA THR A 143 6.34 9.97 13.80
C THR A 143 6.67 9.62 12.35
N ASP A 144 7.83 10.05 11.86
CA ASP A 144 8.27 9.84 10.50
C ASP A 144 9.35 8.75 10.45
N PHE A 145 9.33 7.97 9.38
CA PHE A 145 10.33 6.94 9.13
C PHE A 145 10.99 7.16 7.77
N SER A 146 12.31 7.03 7.74
CA SER A 146 13.05 6.87 6.50
C SER A 146 13.37 5.39 6.27
N VAL A 147 13.32 4.96 5.02
CA VAL A 147 13.71 3.62 4.59
C VAL A 147 14.80 3.80 3.54
N SER A 148 15.95 3.17 3.74
CA SER A 148 17.07 3.24 2.78
C SER A 148 16.76 2.48 1.50
N GLY A 149 17.61 2.64 0.48
CA GLY A 149 17.64 1.78 -0.68
C GLY A 149 17.89 0.30 -0.31
N VAL A 150 17.39 -0.61 -1.13
CA VAL A 150 17.54 -2.06 -0.93
C VAL A 150 18.99 -2.48 -1.17
N SER A 151 19.54 -3.28 -0.25
CA SER A 151 20.79 -4.01 -0.41
C SER A 151 20.55 -5.50 -0.50
N LEU A 152 21.27 -6.19 -1.37
CA LEU A 152 21.23 -7.64 -1.53
C LEU A 152 22.56 -8.24 -1.07
N SER A 153 22.50 -9.44 -0.45
CA SER A 153 23.71 -10.18 -0.07
C SER A 153 24.44 -10.76 -1.28
N ASP A 154 23.73 -11.01 -2.36
CA ASP A 154 24.26 -11.50 -3.64
C ASP A 154 23.33 -11.00 -4.76
N THR A 155 23.80 -11.10 -6.01
CA THR A 155 23.05 -10.78 -7.23
C THR A 155 22.59 -12.04 -7.98
N VAL A 156 22.93 -13.22 -7.49
CA VAL A 156 22.55 -14.52 -8.03
C VAL A 156 21.91 -15.37 -6.95
N LEU A 157 20.76 -15.94 -7.25
CA LEU A 157 20.06 -16.93 -6.45
C LEU A 157 20.09 -18.26 -7.20
N GLY A 158 20.76 -19.28 -6.65
CA GLY A 158 20.73 -20.63 -7.22
C GLY A 158 19.43 -21.36 -6.88
N GLU A 159 18.91 -22.19 -7.79
CA GLU A 159 17.71 -23.00 -7.55
C GLU A 159 17.83 -23.88 -6.31
N ASP A 160 19.03 -24.40 -6.02
CA ASP A 160 19.33 -25.28 -4.87
C ASP A 160 19.62 -24.52 -3.57
N SER A 161 19.46 -23.19 -3.54
CA SER A 161 19.79 -22.37 -2.35
C SER A 161 18.94 -22.69 -1.11
N GLY A 162 17.87 -23.45 -1.28
CA GLY A 162 17.00 -23.90 -0.19
C GLY A 162 16.41 -22.74 0.61
N THR A 163 16.32 -22.91 1.93
CA THR A 163 15.77 -21.90 2.84
C THR A 163 16.74 -20.75 3.17
N ASN A 164 18.02 -20.85 2.82
CA ASN A 164 19.01 -19.83 3.13
C ASN A 164 19.00 -18.69 2.13
N GLY A 165 18.63 -18.92 0.86
CA GLY A 165 18.42 -17.91 -0.16
C GLY A 165 19.40 -16.74 -0.14
N LEU A 166 19.11 -15.69 -0.90
CA LEU A 166 19.78 -14.39 -0.73
C LEU A 166 19.03 -13.52 0.32
N GLN A 167 19.72 -12.59 0.94
CA GLN A 167 19.11 -11.65 1.89
C GLN A 167 18.92 -10.29 1.22
N ALA A 168 17.68 -9.79 1.26
CA ALA A 168 17.36 -8.41 0.91
C ALA A 168 17.16 -7.59 2.18
N SER A 169 17.81 -6.44 2.30
CA SER A 169 17.84 -5.64 3.54
C SER A 169 17.67 -4.16 3.26
N VAL A 170 17.04 -3.46 4.20
CA VAL A 170 16.97 -1.99 4.27
C VAL A 170 17.31 -1.52 5.68
N GLU A 171 17.86 -0.31 5.82
CA GLU A 171 17.92 0.39 7.09
C GLU A 171 16.65 1.21 7.26
N VAL A 172 16.00 1.11 8.42
CA VAL A 172 14.83 1.89 8.80
C VAL A 172 15.24 2.79 9.96
N GLU A 173 14.98 4.08 9.84
CA GLU A 173 15.24 5.09 10.87
C GLU A 173 13.95 5.80 11.25
N ASN A 174 13.72 5.97 12.55
CA ASN A 174 12.70 6.90 13.03
C ASN A 174 13.28 8.31 13.05
N THR A 175 12.90 9.13 12.07
CA THR A 175 13.37 10.51 11.89
C THR A 175 12.53 11.54 12.63
N GLY A 176 11.41 11.11 13.23
CA GLY A 176 10.52 11.98 13.98
C GLY A 176 10.82 12.04 15.48
N SER A 177 9.89 12.61 16.23
CA SER A 177 10.07 12.95 17.64
C SER A 177 9.39 11.99 18.62
N PHE A 178 8.64 11.01 18.13
CA PHE A 178 7.90 10.05 18.95
C PHE A 178 8.32 8.62 18.64
N ALA A 179 8.20 7.74 19.62
CA ALA A 179 8.31 6.31 19.37
C ALA A 179 7.17 5.85 18.45
N GLY A 180 7.46 4.98 17.51
CA GLY A 180 6.47 4.49 16.58
C GLY A 180 6.81 3.13 15.99
N THR A 181 5.81 2.53 15.35
CA THR A 181 5.96 1.25 14.66
C THR A 181 5.70 1.44 13.17
N GLU A 182 6.66 1.06 12.34
CA GLU A 182 6.51 1.02 10.89
C GLU A 182 6.35 -0.42 10.39
N THR A 183 5.60 -0.58 9.29
CA THR A 183 5.45 -1.85 8.59
C THR A 183 6.23 -1.82 7.29
N ILE A 184 7.35 -2.51 7.27
CA ILE A 184 8.21 -2.64 6.09
C ILE A 184 7.71 -3.79 5.24
N GLN A 185 7.50 -3.53 3.96
CA GLN A 185 6.85 -4.41 2.99
C GLN A 185 7.83 -4.78 1.89
N LEU A 186 7.94 -6.08 1.61
CA LEU A 186 8.77 -6.63 0.54
C LEU A 186 7.89 -6.93 -0.66
N TYR A 187 8.23 -6.33 -1.79
CA TYR A 187 7.61 -6.60 -3.08
C TYR A 187 8.62 -7.20 -4.05
N LEU A 188 8.13 -8.08 -4.90
CA LEU A 188 8.91 -8.76 -5.92
C LEU A 188 8.26 -8.58 -7.29
N GLN A 189 9.07 -8.35 -8.31
CA GLN A 189 8.70 -8.39 -9.72
C GLN A 189 9.50 -9.45 -10.44
N ASP A 190 8.83 -10.35 -11.11
CA ASP A 190 9.38 -11.18 -12.16
C ASP A 190 9.37 -10.36 -13.45
N VAL A 191 10.56 -10.05 -14.00
CA VAL A 191 10.69 -9.12 -15.14
C VAL A 191 10.27 -9.77 -16.43
N THR A 192 10.58 -11.09 -16.60
CA THR A 192 10.25 -11.84 -17.80
C THR A 192 9.99 -13.30 -17.45
N ALA A 193 8.76 -13.74 -17.63
CA ALA A 193 8.34 -15.11 -17.38
C ALA A 193 7.62 -15.69 -18.59
N SER A 194 7.38 -17.02 -18.60
CA SER A 194 6.63 -17.71 -19.64
C SER A 194 5.17 -17.30 -19.74
N VAL A 195 4.63 -16.68 -18.67
CA VAL A 195 3.31 -16.08 -18.62
C VAL A 195 3.39 -14.64 -18.11
N VAL A 196 2.36 -13.85 -18.37
CA VAL A 196 2.28 -12.47 -17.86
C VAL A 196 2.30 -12.48 -16.33
N ARG A 197 3.20 -11.68 -15.72
CA ARG A 197 3.33 -11.53 -14.28
C ARG A 197 2.90 -10.13 -13.82
N PRO A 198 2.43 -9.97 -12.57
CA PRO A 198 2.13 -8.67 -11.99
C PRO A 198 3.37 -7.76 -11.96
N VAL A 199 3.16 -6.44 -12.05
CA VAL A 199 4.23 -5.44 -11.94
C VAL A 199 4.95 -5.49 -10.58
N LYS A 200 4.30 -6.01 -9.55
CA LYS A 200 4.88 -6.36 -8.24
C LYS A 200 3.90 -7.23 -7.45
N GLU A 201 4.44 -8.04 -6.57
CA GLU A 201 3.69 -8.89 -5.63
C GLU A 201 4.24 -8.72 -4.22
N LEU A 202 3.38 -8.50 -3.23
CA LEU A 202 3.78 -8.51 -1.82
C LEU A 202 4.18 -9.93 -1.42
N LYS A 203 5.44 -10.13 -1.05
CA LYS A 203 5.97 -11.45 -0.63
C LYS A 203 6.25 -11.54 0.87
N GLY A 204 6.29 -10.40 1.56
CA GLY A 204 6.50 -10.39 3.00
C GLY A 204 6.35 -9.01 3.61
N PHE A 205 6.20 -8.98 4.92
CA PHE A 205 6.24 -7.72 5.69
C PHE A 205 6.79 -7.97 7.10
N ARG A 206 7.35 -6.92 7.70
CA ARG A 206 7.82 -6.92 9.08
C ARG A 206 7.46 -5.62 9.76
N LYS A 207 6.96 -5.70 11.00
CA LYS A 207 6.78 -4.53 11.86
C LYS A 207 8.05 -4.28 12.66
N VAL A 208 8.47 -3.02 12.69
CA VAL A 208 9.64 -2.57 13.47
C VAL A 208 9.22 -1.37 14.33
N THR A 209 9.47 -1.48 15.64
CA THR A 209 9.24 -0.39 16.58
C THR A 209 10.56 0.29 16.88
N LEU A 210 10.60 1.61 16.74
CA LEU A 210 11.79 2.44 16.90
C LEU A 210 11.53 3.63 17.80
N GLN A 211 12.50 3.96 18.66
CA GLN A 211 12.56 5.22 19.38
C GLN A 211 13.00 6.36 18.45
N PRO A 212 12.79 7.63 18.79
CA PRO A 212 13.31 8.76 18.03
C PRO A 212 14.82 8.64 17.78
N GLY A 213 15.24 8.75 16.52
CA GLY A 213 16.64 8.61 16.07
C GLY A 213 17.17 7.17 16.04
N GLU A 214 16.37 6.18 16.45
CA GLU A 214 16.79 4.78 16.39
C GLU A 214 16.78 4.28 14.95
N LYS A 215 17.81 3.48 14.61
CA LYS A 215 17.98 2.79 13.34
C LYS A 215 17.96 1.30 13.52
N LYS A 216 17.40 0.58 12.55
CA LYS A 216 17.38 -0.87 12.55
C LYS A 216 17.41 -1.44 11.15
N THR A 217 18.22 -2.46 10.94
CA THR A 217 18.21 -3.22 9.70
C THR A 217 17.04 -4.20 9.71
N VAL A 218 16.23 -4.16 8.65
CA VAL A 218 15.15 -5.11 8.39
C VAL A 218 15.55 -5.96 7.20
N SER A 219 15.60 -7.28 7.37
CA SER A 219 16.04 -8.22 6.36
C SER A 219 14.95 -9.24 6.04
N PHE A 220 14.89 -9.65 4.78
CA PHE A 220 14.00 -10.69 4.27
C PHE A 220 14.82 -11.73 3.52
N PRO A 221 14.65 -13.03 3.82
CA PRO A 221 15.21 -14.08 2.97
C PRO A 221 14.41 -14.13 1.65
N ILE A 222 15.10 -14.25 0.54
CA ILE A 222 14.52 -14.48 -0.79
C ILE A 222 14.89 -15.88 -1.23
N THR A 223 13.89 -16.73 -1.40
CA THR A 223 14.06 -18.14 -1.71
C THR A 223 13.41 -18.46 -3.07
N PRO A 224 13.84 -19.52 -3.77
CA PRO A 224 13.20 -19.95 -5.01
C PRO A 224 11.69 -20.16 -4.89
N ASP A 225 11.21 -20.68 -3.74
CA ASP A 225 9.77 -20.86 -3.49
C ASP A 225 8.97 -19.57 -3.52
N MET A 226 9.57 -18.44 -3.14
CA MET A 226 8.90 -17.13 -3.20
C MET A 226 8.70 -16.64 -4.64
N LEU A 227 9.47 -17.17 -5.58
CA LEU A 227 9.45 -16.83 -7.00
C LEU A 227 8.48 -17.72 -7.77
N ALA A 228 8.04 -18.84 -7.18
CA ALA A 228 7.21 -19.84 -7.85
C ALA A 228 5.83 -19.30 -8.25
N PHE A 229 5.36 -19.77 -9.41
CA PHE A 229 4.05 -19.47 -9.96
C PHE A 229 3.53 -20.64 -10.81
N THR A 230 2.26 -20.61 -11.20
CA THR A 230 1.70 -21.60 -12.12
C THR A 230 2.04 -21.22 -13.54
N ARG A 231 2.80 -22.08 -14.24
CA ARG A 231 3.23 -21.92 -15.62
C ARG A 231 2.11 -22.24 -16.62
N ALA A 232 2.36 -21.97 -17.91
CA ALA A 232 1.38 -22.21 -18.98
C ALA A 232 0.96 -23.69 -19.13
N ASP A 233 1.83 -24.62 -18.77
CA ASP A 233 1.57 -26.07 -18.79
C ASP A 233 0.86 -26.60 -17.54
N GLY A 234 0.57 -25.72 -16.56
CA GLY A 234 -0.06 -26.06 -15.27
C GLY A 234 0.94 -26.53 -14.20
N SER A 235 2.23 -26.64 -14.48
CA SER A 235 3.24 -26.92 -13.47
C SER A 235 3.43 -25.71 -12.54
N PHE A 236 3.85 -25.98 -11.30
CA PHE A 236 4.15 -24.93 -10.32
C PHE A 236 5.65 -24.92 -10.01
N GLY A 237 6.27 -23.74 -10.07
CA GLY A 237 7.70 -23.56 -9.80
C GLY A 237 8.19 -22.19 -10.24
N SER A 238 9.44 -21.87 -9.91
CA SER A 238 10.16 -20.69 -10.41
C SER A 238 10.73 -20.95 -11.79
N GLU A 239 11.07 -19.88 -12.51
CA GLU A 239 11.79 -19.92 -13.78
C GLU A 239 13.08 -19.11 -13.66
N PRO A 240 14.21 -19.57 -14.25
CA PRO A 240 15.42 -18.77 -14.36
C PRO A 240 15.14 -17.43 -15.05
N GLY A 241 15.74 -16.36 -14.54
CA GLY A 241 15.53 -15.04 -15.11
C GLY A 241 15.84 -13.89 -14.17
N LEU A 242 15.56 -12.68 -14.64
CA LEU A 242 15.79 -11.43 -13.89
C LEU A 242 14.60 -11.09 -13.01
N PHE A 243 14.89 -10.78 -11.76
CA PHE A 243 13.93 -10.35 -10.76
C PHE A 243 14.30 -8.98 -10.16
N ARG A 244 13.29 -8.25 -9.72
CA ARG A 244 13.43 -6.99 -8.97
C ARG A 244 12.83 -7.11 -7.59
N ILE A 245 13.56 -6.62 -6.61
CA ILE A 245 13.10 -6.50 -5.23
C ILE A 245 12.93 -5.04 -4.88
N MET A 246 11.76 -4.71 -4.34
CA MET A 246 11.42 -3.41 -3.79
C MET A 246 11.08 -3.58 -2.31
N ILE A 247 11.64 -2.75 -1.45
CA ILE A 247 11.31 -2.74 -0.02
C ILE A 247 10.96 -1.31 0.37
N GLY A 248 9.79 -1.13 0.99
CA GLY A 248 9.29 0.17 1.40
C GLY A 248 8.15 0.07 2.40
N ASN A 249 7.47 1.16 2.65
CA ASN A 249 6.36 1.25 3.60
C ASN A 249 4.97 1.23 2.94
N SER A 250 4.92 1.10 1.61
CA SER A 250 3.70 0.93 0.83
C SER A 250 4.03 0.40 -0.57
N SER A 251 3.01 0.04 -1.34
CA SER A 251 3.16 -0.38 -2.74
C SER A 251 3.61 0.74 -3.70
N ALA A 252 3.64 2.00 -3.23
CA ALA A 252 4.18 3.11 -4.01
C ALA A 252 5.71 3.08 -4.16
N VAL A 253 6.42 2.21 -3.43
CA VAL A 253 7.87 2.05 -3.58
C VAL A 253 8.23 1.72 -5.02
N SER A 254 9.19 2.47 -5.58
CA SER A 254 9.68 2.32 -6.97
C SER A 254 11.17 2.00 -7.06
N GLU A 255 11.94 2.28 -6.01
CA GLU A 255 13.34 1.89 -5.93
C GLU A 255 13.46 0.37 -5.81
N TYR A 256 14.40 -0.21 -6.56
CA TYR A 256 14.59 -1.66 -6.59
C TYR A 256 16.07 -2.05 -6.66
N ALA A 257 16.34 -3.28 -6.25
CA ALA A 257 17.56 -3.99 -6.55
C ALA A 257 17.25 -5.20 -7.46
N GLU A 258 18.20 -5.58 -8.31
CA GLU A 258 18.02 -6.69 -9.25
C GLU A 258 18.88 -7.90 -8.86
N PHE A 259 18.36 -9.08 -9.10
CA PHE A 259 19.08 -10.35 -8.99
C PHE A 259 18.60 -11.33 -10.07
N THR A 260 19.39 -12.34 -10.34
CA THR A 260 19.06 -13.41 -11.31
C THR A 260 18.86 -14.73 -10.57
N LEU A 261 17.82 -15.48 -10.92
CA LEU A 261 17.66 -16.88 -10.56
C LEU A 261 18.37 -17.73 -11.63
N GLU A 262 19.24 -18.66 -11.22
CA GLU A 262 19.96 -19.63 -12.06
C GLU A 262 19.65 -21.07 -11.64
#